data_bd67b7a5f90211a6b8047d715105bc28
#
_entry.id   bd67b7a5f90211a6b8047d715105bc28
#
_cell.length_a   1.000
_cell.length_b   1.000
_cell.length_c   1.000
_cell.angle_alpha   90.00
_cell.angle_beta   90.00
_cell.angle_gamma   90.00
#
_symmetry.space_group_name_H-M   'P 1'
#
loop_
_entity.id
_entity.type
_entity.pdbx_description
1 polymer ?
#
loop_
_entity_poly.entity_id
_entity_poly.type
_entity_poly.pdbx_seq_one_letter_code
_entity_poly.pdbx_strand_id
1 'polypeptide(L)'
;MAGTADRSAAARARPAVQEAGMARPCGSGRFGTGLGKRRERGMPICEADPWRMQYFAGHACPGDVRIPTEDADAWEWYPAQRWLYDKLAVAASQGIPAAPHGVMPPHFPVFSKPITNLRGMGTGSRAIASAEEYLQALTPGHFWMTLLRGPHVSSDAALVDGRPVWWRHATGVPGPGGTFDHWRIHALPRPALEEACGAWAERHLAGYTGMLNLETIGGSIIEAHLRFADQWPDLYGPGWVEALVGLYAEGVWHLPAEQRAEGYSVALFGPHGRRYRHPPPGVVAEILARPGVSSVQITFHEDRAPARHAMPPGGFRLALVNCHDLAAGLAARETLAAALLGRPLEVAPAPRAAEG
;
A
#
# COMPACT_ATOMS: atom_id res chain seq x y z
N MET A 1 -43.44 34.69 -49.35
CA MET A 1 -44.17 34.62 -48.07
C MET A 1 -43.37 33.81 -47.07
N ALA A 2 -42.96 34.46 -46.03
CA ALA A 2 -42.05 33.96 -45.03
C ALA A 2 -42.76 33.06 -44.02
N GLY A 3 -42.18 31.94 -43.64
CA GLY A 3 -42.57 31.10 -42.54
C GLY A 3 -41.39 30.92 -41.57
N THR A 4 -41.46 31.65 -40.47
CA THR A 4 -40.49 31.58 -39.35
C THR A 4 -40.72 30.31 -38.55
N ALA A 5 -39.68 29.49 -38.41
CA ALA A 5 -39.66 28.31 -37.51
C ALA A 5 -38.95 28.68 -36.21
N ASP A 6 -39.72 28.62 -35.15
CA ASP A 6 -39.36 28.80 -33.77
C ASP A 6 -38.40 27.65 -33.31
N ARG A 7 -37.23 28.01 -32.77
CA ARG A 7 -36.26 27.08 -32.14
C ARG A 7 -36.39 27.21 -30.63
N SER A 8 -37.29 26.45 -30.06
CA SER A 8 -37.33 26.20 -28.61
C SER A 8 -36.14 25.32 -28.19
N ALA A 9 -35.24 25.91 -27.42
CA ALA A 9 -34.07 25.21 -26.83
C ALA A 9 -34.52 24.40 -25.61
N ALA A 10 -34.51 23.08 -25.74
CA ALA A 10 -34.66 22.16 -24.61
C ALA A 10 -33.32 22.08 -23.85
N ALA A 11 -33.25 22.75 -22.72
CA ALA A 11 -32.16 22.60 -21.76
C ALA A 11 -32.18 21.19 -21.15
N ARG A 12 -31.22 20.35 -21.53
CA ARG A 12 -31.01 19.06 -20.89
C ARG A 12 -30.30 19.29 -19.54
N ALA A 13 -31.00 18.98 -18.45
CA ALA A 13 -30.46 18.93 -17.11
C ALA A 13 -29.31 17.90 -17.04
N ARG A 14 -28.16 18.34 -16.59
CA ARG A 14 -27.03 17.46 -16.24
C ARG A 14 -27.37 16.71 -14.94
N PRO A 15 -27.11 15.41 -14.83
CA PRO A 15 -27.25 14.71 -13.57
C PRO A 15 -26.22 15.24 -12.56
N ALA A 16 -26.67 15.54 -11.36
CA ALA A 16 -25.83 15.92 -10.23
C ALA A 16 -24.87 14.76 -9.90
N VAL A 17 -23.57 15.03 -10.00
CA VAL A 17 -22.53 14.16 -9.48
C VAL A 17 -22.62 14.23 -7.96
N GLN A 18 -23.10 13.17 -7.34
CA GLN A 18 -23.08 13.00 -5.90
C GLN A 18 -21.62 12.94 -5.45
N GLU A 19 -21.13 14.01 -4.80
CA GLU A 19 -19.83 14.05 -4.14
C GLU A 19 -19.82 12.96 -3.05
N ALA A 20 -19.01 11.90 -3.31
CA ALA A 20 -18.67 10.92 -2.30
C ALA A 20 -17.88 11.65 -1.21
N GLY A 21 -18.41 11.69 0.02
CA GLY A 21 -17.82 12.36 1.15
C GLY A 21 -16.34 12.01 1.33
N MET A 22 -15.48 12.95 0.98
CA MET A 22 -14.07 12.95 1.33
C MET A 22 -13.98 13.09 2.85
N ALA A 23 -13.16 12.23 3.47
CA ALA A 23 -12.74 12.43 4.84
C ALA A 23 -12.18 13.84 4.98
N ARG A 24 -12.60 14.56 6.02
CA ARG A 24 -12.18 15.95 6.25
C ARG A 24 -10.66 15.97 6.38
N PRO A 25 -9.94 16.87 5.67
CA PRO A 25 -8.52 17.06 5.89
C PRO A 25 -8.27 17.50 7.33
N CYS A 26 -7.21 16.99 7.92
CA CYS A 26 -6.71 17.41 9.24
C CYS A 26 -6.58 18.94 9.24
N GLY A 27 -7.29 19.63 10.15
CA GLY A 27 -7.63 21.04 10.11
C GLY A 27 -6.53 21.99 9.60
N SER A 28 -6.90 22.88 8.69
CA SER A 28 -6.08 23.99 8.22
C SER A 28 -5.83 25.01 9.34
N GLY A 29 -4.75 24.82 10.09
CA GLY A 29 -4.26 25.80 11.06
C GLY A 29 -3.74 27.03 10.30
N ARG A 30 -4.34 28.18 10.58
CA ARG A 30 -3.89 29.49 10.08
C ARG A 30 -2.45 29.74 10.52
N PHE A 31 -1.59 30.13 9.59
CA PHE A 31 -0.25 30.62 9.87
C PHE A 31 -0.33 31.89 10.74
N GLY A 32 0.01 31.77 12.01
CA GLY A 32 0.20 32.86 12.94
C GLY A 32 1.67 33.01 13.26
N THR A 33 2.28 34.13 12.84
CA THR A 33 3.60 34.59 13.31
C THR A 33 3.53 34.91 14.80
N GLY A 34 4.12 34.08 15.66
CA GLY A 34 4.19 34.32 17.09
C GLY A 34 5.25 33.47 17.76
N LEU A 35 6.28 34.14 18.28
CA LEU A 35 7.34 33.54 19.08
C LEU A 35 6.78 32.77 20.30
N GLY A 36 7.29 31.57 20.55
CA GLY A 36 7.35 31.04 21.90
C GLY A 36 6.17 30.17 22.36
N LYS A 37 5.42 29.46 21.50
CA LYS A 37 4.48 28.40 21.96
C LYS A 37 5.21 27.07 22.06
N ARG A 38 5.09 26.39 23.22
CA ARG A 38 5.44 24.97 23.37
C ARG A 38 4.78 24.19 22.21
N ARG A 39 5.60 23.52 21.39
CA ARG A 39 5.10 22.63 20.36
C ARG A 39 4.25 21.55 21.02
N GLU A 40 2.97 21.47 20.68
CA GLU A 40 2.10 20.38 21.12
C GLU A 40 2.63 19.08 20.49
N ARG A 41 2.83 18.07 21.35
CA ARG A 41 3.23 16.72 20.89
C ARG A 41 2.00 16.07 20.29
N GLY A 42 2.01 15.85 18.96
CA GLY A 42 0.97 15.16 18.22
C GLY A 42 1.39 13.75 17.82
N MET A 43 0.48 13.04 17.16
CA MET A 43 0.80 11.78 16.47
C MET A 43 1.70 12.08 15.27
N PRO A 44 2.72 11.26 14.96
CA PRO A 44 3.59 11.45 13.80
C PRO A 44 2.86 11.28 12.46
N ILE A 45 1.68 10.71 12.43
CA ILE A 45 0.90 10.48 11.23
C ILE A 45 -0.49 11.09 11.34
N CYS A 46 -1.03 11.54 10.20
CA CYS A 46 -2.43 11.92 10.05
C CYS A 46 -3.25 10.67 9.65
N GLU A 47 -3.55 9.82 10.61
CA GLU A 47 -4.20 8.55 10.37
C GLU A 47 -5.48 8.44 11.20
N ALA A 48 -6.54 7.89 10.61
CA ALA A 48 -7.80 7.61 11.29
C ALA A 48 -7.97 6.14 11.66
N ASP A 49 -7.21 5.26 11.05
CA ASP A 49 -7.35 3.83 11.23
C ASP A 49 -6.61 3.33 12.47
N PRO A 50 -7.34 2.86 13.51
CA PRO A 50 -6.73 2.56 14.81
C PRO A 50 -5.68 1.44 14.74
N TRP A 51 -5.77 0.54 13.77
CA TRP A 51 -4.78 -0.53 13.58
C TRP A 51 -3.42 -0.03 13.10
N ARG A 52 -3.34 1.14 12.45
CA ARG A 52 -2.07 1.78 12.09
C ARG A 52 -1.59 2.73 13.18
N MET A 53 -2.51 3.45 13.82
CA MET A 53 -2.19 4.40 14.89
C MET A 53 -1.44 3.75 16.05
N GLN A 54 -1.68 2.45 16.32
CA GLN A 54 -1.01 1.73 17.41
C GLN A 54 0.53 1.78 17.34
N TYR A 55 1.11 1.87 16.14
CA TYR A 55 2.57 1.89 15.96
C TYR A 55 3.22 3.22 16.32
N PHE A 56 2.43 4.28 16.37
CA PHE A 56 2.90 5.65 16.57
C PHE A 56 2.47 6.23 17.92
N ALA A 57 1.60 5.52 18.64
CA ALA A 57 1.16 5.93 19.96
C ALA A 57 2.34 6.02 20.93
N GLY A 58 2.46 7.15 21.63
CA GLY A 58 3.55 7.38 22.58
C GLY A 58 4.83 7.96 22.00
N HIS A 59 5.00 8.02 20.68
CA HIS A 59 6.13 8.68 20.04
C HIS A 59 5.91 10.20 19.94
N ALA A 60 6.96 10.98 20.23
CA ALA A 60 6.91 12.44 20.13
C ALA A 60 7.10 12.89 18.68
N CYS A 61 6.21 13.77 18.19
CA CYS A 61 6.31 14.40 16.89
C CYS A 61 6.02 15.91 17.01
N PRO A 62 6.75 16.77 16.28
CA PRO A 62 6.36 18.17 16.17
C PRO A 62 4.97 18.29 15.49
N GLY A 63 4.11 19.19 15.99
CA GLY A 63 2.71 19.28 15.53
C GLY A 63 2.54 19.79 14.09
N ASP A 64 3.61 20.30 13.48
CA ASP A 64 3.67 20.74 12.07
C ASP A 64 4.23 19.68 11.10
N VAL A 65 4.67 18.52 11.61
CA VAL A 65 5.18 17.40 10.81
C VAL A 65 4.03 16.51 10.34
N ARG A 66 4.04 16.16 9.07
CA ARG A 66 3.07 15.26 8.45
C ARG A 66 3.78 14.12 7.79
N ILE A 67 3.41 12.90 8.14
CA ILE A 67 3.96 11.67 7.58
C ILE A 67 2.84 10.95 6.84
N PRO A 68 2.91 10.77 5.51
CA PRO A 68 1.86 10.10 4.76
C PRO A 68 1.86 8.60 5.03
N THR A 69 0.68 8.05 5.28
CA THR A 69 0.42 6.59 5.34
C THR A 69 -0.44 6.12 4.17
N GLU A 70 -1.14 7.06 3.53
CA GLU A 70 -2.00 6.80 2.38
C GLU A 70 -1.47 7.48 1.12
N ASP A 71 -1.68 6.84 -0.04
CA ASP A 71 -1.28 7.40 -1.33
C ASP A 71 -2.04 8.68 -1.68
N ALA A 72 -3.26 8.86 -1.17
CA ALA A 72 -4.04 10.06 -1.36
C ALA A 72 -3.39 11.29 -0.70
N ASP A 73 -2.90 11.13 0.53
CA ASP A 73 -2.19 12.20 1.25
C ASP A 73 -0.87 12.53 0.57
N ALA A 74 -0.10 11.51 0.20
CA ALA A 74 1.15 11.70 -0.52
C ALA A 74 0.94 12.36 -1.90
N TRP A 75 -0.11 12.00 -2.61
CA TRP A 75 -0.51 12.67 -3.86
C TRP A 75 -0.79 14.17 -3.65
N GLU A 76 -1.46 14.52 -2.56
CA GLU A 76 -1.77 15.92 -2.23
C GLU A 76 -0.49 16.70 -1.88
N TRP A 77 0.35 16.11 -1.03
CA TRP A 77 1.49 16.83 -0.42
C TRP A 77 2.73 16.90 -1.31
N TYR A 78 2.87 16.00 -2.29
CA TYR A 78 4.04 15.93 -3.19
C TYR A 78 3.67 16.13 -4.66
N PRO A 79 3.21 17.33 -5.06
CA PRO A 79 2.71 17.58 -6.43
C PRO A 79 3.77 17.37 -7.52
N ALA A 80 5.05 17.60 -7.22
CA ALA A 80 6.14 17.38 -8.16
C ALA A 80 6.41 15.90 -8.45
N GLN A 81 6.08 15.00 -7.51
CA GLN A 81 6.31 13.56 -7.61
C GLN A 81 5.04 12.77 -7.98
N ARG A 82 3.91 13.41 -8.27
CA ARG A 82 2.64 12.74 -8.63
C ARG A 82 2.74 11.77 -9.80
N TRP A 83 3.70 11.97 -10.68
CA TRP A 83 3.96 11.07 -11.80
C TRP A 83 4.26 9.63 -11.39
N LEU A 84 4.76 9.40 -10.15
CA LEU A 84 5.01 8.07 -9.59
C LEU A 84 3.74 7.22 -9.49
N TYR A 85 2.58 7.85 -9.38
CA TYR A 85 1.29 7.18 -9.33
C TYR A 85 0.74 6.83 -10.72
N ASP A 86 1.40 7.28 -11.81
CA ASP A 86 1.20 6.81 -13.17
C ASP A 86 2.09 5.59 -13.42
N LYS A 87 1.51 4.40 -13.30
CA LYS A 87 2.22 3.11 -13.42
C LYS A 87 2.75 2.87 -14.85
N LEU A 88 2.13 3.51 -15.86
CA LEU A 88 2.65 3.48 -17.23
C LEU A 88 3.93 4.32 -17.33
N ALA A 89 3.97 5.51 -16.71
CA ALA A 89 5.18 6.33 -16.65
C ALA A 89 6.30 5.61 -15.87
N VAL A 90 5.98 4.94 -14.76
CA VAL A 90 6.94 4.12 -14.00
C VAL A 90 7.50 2.99 -14.86
N ALA A 91 6.68 2.28 -15.63
CA ALA A 91 7.15 1.24 -16.54
C ALA A 91 8.06 1.83 -17.64
N ALA A 92 7.64 2.94 -18.24
CA ALA A 92 8.41 3.64 -19.29
C ALA A 92 9.77 4.14 -18.79
N SER A 93 9.86 4.63 -17.54
CA SER A 93 11.10 5.11 -16.91
C SER A 93 12.20 4.05 -16.81
N GLN A 94 11.82 2.77 -16.90
CA GLN A 94 12.70 1.61 -16.86
C GLN A 94 12.90 0.96 -18.24
N GLY A 95 12.26 1.47 -19.30
CA GLY A 95 12.28 0.86 -20.62
C GLY A 95 11.47 -0.43 -20.73
N ILE A 96 10.55 -0.69 -19.79
CA ILE A 96 9.67 -1.86 -19.87
C ILE A 96 8.64 -1.62 -20.97
N PRO A 97 8.49 -2.54 -21.97
CA PRO A 97 7.47 -2.42 -22.99
C PRO A 97 6.06 -2.32 -22.38
N ALA A 98 5.40 -1.21 -22.64
CA ALA A 98 4.08 -0.87 -22.11
C ALA A 98 3.39 0.16 -23.00
N ALA A 99 2.05 0.11 -23.09
CA ALA A 99 1.26 1.14 -23.75
C ALA A 99 -0.19 1.16 -23.22
N PRO A 100 -0.90 2.30 -23.36
CA PRO A 100 -2.31 2.38 -23.02
C PRO A 100 -3.15 1.33 -23.78
N HIS A 101 -4.27 0.92 -23.20
CA HIS A 101 -5.27 0.15 -23.93
C HIS A 101 -5.70 0.91 -25.20
N GLY A 102 -5.87 0.17 -26.30
CA GLY A 102 -6.06 0.70 -27.65
C GLY A 102 -4.81 0.57 -28.53
N VAL A 103 -3.62 0.49 -27.93
CA VAL A 103 -2.37 0.13 -28.64
C VAL A 103 -2.17 -1.37 -28.50
N MET A 104 -2.10 -2.09 -29.64
CA MET A 104 -1.94 -3.55 -29.64
C MET A 104 -0.57 -3.96 -29.10
N PRO A 105 -0.50 -4.88 -28.12
CA PRO A 105 0.75 -5.48 -27.69
C PRO A 105 1.45 -6.23 -28.83
N PRO A 106 2.78 -6.08 -29.00
CA PRO A 106 3.51 -6.81 -30.03
C PRO A 106 3.65 -8.31 -29.72
N HIS A 107 3.54 -8.70 -28.46
CA HIS A 107 3.67 -10.07 -27.99
C HIS A 107 2.71 -10.34 -26.82
N PHE A 108 2.36 -11.60 -26.63
CA PHE A 108 1.58 -12.11 -25.50
C PHE A 108 2.33 -13.24 -24.78
N PRO A 109 2.08 -13.48 -23.49
CA PRO A 109 1.14 -12.77 -22.63
C PRO A 109 1.63 -11.40 -22.16
N VAL A 110 0.68 -10.50 -21.85
CA VAL A 110 0.93 -9.21 -21.20
C VAL A 110 0.17 -9.09 -19.88
N PHE A 111 0.54 -8.11 -19.05
CA PHE A 111 -0.18 -7.80 -17.84
C PHE A 111 -0.92 -6.47 -17.99
N SER A 112 -2.23 -6.49 -17.76
CA SER A 112 -3.09 -5.29 -17.80
C SER A 112 -3.42 -4.82 -16.39
N LYS A 113 -3.35 -3.51 -16.18
CA LYS A 113 -3.73 -2.86 -14.93
C LYS A 113 -4.11 -1.38 -15.14
N PRO A 114 -4.81 -0.73 -14.17
CA PRO A 114 -5.08 0.69 -14.23
C PRO A 114 -3.78 1.52 -14.29
N ILE A 115 -3.77 2.59 -15.07
CA ILE A 115 -2.66 3.56 -15.11
C ILE A 115 -2.47 4.19 -13.75
N THR A 116 -3.57 4.65 -13.12
CA THR A 116 -3.56 5.24 -11.79
C THR A 116 -4.56 4.53 -10.89
N ASN A 117 -4.12 4.16 -9.70
CA ASN A 117 -4.96 3.58 -8.67
C ASN A 117 -4.43 3.91 -7.28
N LEU A 118 -4.92 5.01 -6.68
CA LEU A 118 -4.53 5.44 -5.32
C LEU A 118 -5.13 4.55 -4.20
N ARG A 119 -6.02 3.62 -4.53
CA ARG A 119 -6.58 2.66 -3.57
C ARG A 119 -5.80 1.36 -3.47
N GLY A 120 -4.85 1.12 -4.39
CA GLY A 120 -4.03 -0.09 -4.41
C GLY A 120 -4.83 -1.38 -4.62
N MET A 121 -4.43 -2.45 -3.93
CA MET A 121 -5.14 -3.74 -3.82
C MET A 121 -5.27 -4.53 -5.12
N GLY A 122 -4.47 -4.25 -6.16
CA GLY A 122 -4.49 -4.99 -7.43
C GLY A 122 -5.82 -4.96 -8.19
N THR A 123 -6.75 -4.06 -7.83
CA THR A 123 -8.07 -3.98 -8.43
C THR A 123 -7.99 -3.69 -9.92
N GLY A 124 -8.68 -4.48 -10.74
CA GLY A 124 -8.72 -4.34 -12.20
C GLY A 124 -7.49 -4.87 -12.93
N SER A 125 -6.56 -5.53 -12.22
CA SER A 125 -5.34 -6.08 -12.80
C SER A 125 -5.53 -7.54 -13.20
N ARG A 126 -4.95 -7.93 -14.37
CA ARG A 126 -4.98 -9.32 -14.87
C ARG A 126 -3.92 -9.59 -15.93
N ALA A 127 -3.51 -10.85 -16.06
CA ALA A 127 -2.79 -11.31 -17.25
C ALA A 127 -3.74 -11.42 -18.45
N ILE A 128 -3.24 -11.17 -19.64
CA ILE A 128 -3.95 -11.31 -20.93
C ILE A 128 -3.09 -12.19 -21.81
N ALA A 129 -3.65 -13.33 -22.24
CA ALA A 129 -2.89 -14.39 -22.89
C ALA A 129 -2.81 -14.25 -24.42
N SER A 130 -3.76 -13.54 -25.05
CA SER A 130 -3.88 -13.45 -26.51
C SER A 130 -4.40 -12.10 -27.00
N ALA A 131 -4.26 -11.85 -28.31
CA ALA A 131 -4.81 -10.67 -28.95
C ALA A 131 -6.35 -10.63 -28.90
N GLU A 132 -7.01 -11.79 -29.00
CA GLU A 132 -8.45 -11.89 -28.89
C GLU A 132 -8.93 -11.49 -27.50
N GLU A 133 -8.32 -12.05 -26.45
CA GLU A 133 -8.59 -11.69 -25.07
C GLU A 133 -8.33 -10.19 -24.82
N TYR A 134 -7.25 -9.64 -25.40
CA TYR A 134 -6.93 -8.23 -25.30
C TYR A 134 -8.03 -7.33 -25.85
N LEU A 135 -8.56 -7.64 -27.03
CA LEU A 135 -9.64 -6.87 -27.65
C LEU A 135 -10.93 -6.89 -26.81
N GLN A 136 -11.22 -8.03 -26.15
CA GLN A 136 -12.35 -8.15 -25.21
C GLN A 136 -12.09 -7.42 -23.88
N ALA A 137 -10.82 -7.23 -23.54
CA ALA A 137 -10.38 -6.66 -22.28
C ALA A 137 -10.19 -5.15 -22.31
N LEU A 138 -10.38 -4.48 -23.44
CA LEU A 138 -10.15 -3.05 -23.58
C LEU A 138 -10.91 -2.24 -22.53
N THR A 139 -10.17 -1.49 -21.73
CA THR A 139 -10.71 -0.72 -20.60
C THR A 139 -10.07 0.67 -20.60
N PRO A 140 -10.86 1.76 -20.68
CA PRO A 140 -10.33 3.12 -20.56
C PRO A 140 -9.55 3.32 -19.25
N GLY A 141 -8.42 4.02 -19.32
CA GLY A 141 -7.58 4.27 -18.14
C GLY A 141 -6.71 3.08 -17.71
N HIS A 142 -6.72 1.97 -18.47
CA HIS A 142 -5.80 0.85 -18.30
C HIS A 142 -4.66 0.92 -19.31
N PHE A 143 -3.59 0.20 -18.98
CA PHE A 143 -2.47 -0.06 -19.88
C PHE A 143 -2.04 -1.51 -19.77
N TRP A 144 -1.34 -1.99 -20.77
CA TRP A 144 -0.63 -3.26 -20.71
C TRP A 144 0.87 -3.04 -20.56
N MET A 145 1.54 -3.97 -19.94
CA MET A 145 2.99 -4.07 -19.87
C MET A 145 3.44 -5.53 -20.03
N THR A 146 4.72 -5.73 -20.29
CA THR A 146 5.30 -7.07 -20.29
C THR A 146 4.90 -7.82 -19.02
N LEU A 147 4.46 -9.06 -19.14
CA LEU A 147 4.19 -9.94 -18.00
C LEU A 147 5.51 -10.31 -17.33
N LEU A 148 5.82 -9.65 -16.23
CA LEU A 148 7.02 -9.89 -15.45
C LEU A 148 6.89 -11.19 -14.65
N ARG A 149 8.03 -11.83 -14.38
CA ARG A 149 8.15 -13.05 -13.59
C ARG A 149 9.22 -12.90 -12.52
N GLY A 150 9.08 -13.64 -11.45
CA GLY A 150 10.01 -13.62 -10.33
C GLY A 150 9.37 -13.25 -9.00
N PRO A 151 10.15 -13.11 -7.93
CA PRO A 151 9.65 -12.74 -6.62
C PRO A 151 8.98 -11.37 -6.64
N HIS A 152 7.83 -11.26 -5.96
CA HIS A 152 7.21 -9.98 -5.64
C HIS A 152 7.85 -9.45 -4.35
N VAL A 153 8.53 -8.32 -4.45
CA VAL A 153 9.23 -7.70 -3.33
C VAL A 153 8.69 -6.28 -3.13
N SER A 154 8.26 -5.99 -1.91
CA SER A 154 7.99 -4.64 -1.42
C SER A 154 9.24 -4.13 -0.70
N SER A 155 9.74 -2.98 -1.09
CA SER A 155 10.98 -2.38 -0.57
C SER A 155 10.69 -0.98 -0.07
N ASP A 156 10.86 -0.77 1.24
CA ASP A 156 10.85 0.56 1.82
C ASP A 156 12.25 1.15 1.84
N ALA A 157 12.34 2.43 1.49
CA ALA A 157 13.54 3.22 1.60
C ALA A 157 13.25 4.56 2.29
N ALA A 158 14.17 5.01 3.14
CA ALA A 158 14.25 6.41 3.53
C ALA A 158 15.16 7.15 2.55
N LEU A 159 14.67 8.23 1.97
CA LEU A 159 15.41 9.07 1.05
C LEU A 159 15.73 10.42 1.69
N VAL A 160 16.96 10.89 1.50
CA VAL A 160 17.38 12.26 1.78
C VAL A 160 17.91 12.86 0.48
N ASP A 161 17.28 13.92 0.00
CA ASP A 161 17.61 14.58 -1.27
C ASP A 161 17.67 13.60 -2.46
N GLY A 162 16.68 12.68 -2.53
CA GLY A 162 16.59 11.65 -3.56
C GLY A 162 17.53 10.45 -3.40
N ARG A 163 18.40 10.45 -2.39
CA ARG A 163 19.37 9.38 -2.14
C ARG A 163 18.87 8.45 -1.05
N PRO A 164 18.80 7.13 -1.31
CA PRO A 164 18.47 6.17 -0.27
C PRO A 164 19.53 6.13 0.83
N VAL A 165 19.08 6.25 2.08
CA VAL A 165 19.94 6.19 3.29
C VAL A 165 19.59 4.99 4.17
N TRP A 166 18.48 4.32 3.89
CA TRP A 166 18.02 3.13 4.57
C TRP A 166 17.12 2.29 3.65
N TRP A 167 17.16 0.95 3.83
CA TRP A 167 16.34 0.02 3.12
C TRP A 167 15.78 -1.09 4.02
N ARG A 168 14.56 -1.53 3.71
CA ARG A 168 13.97 -2.77 4.24
C ARG A 168 13.13 -3.44 3.16
N HIS A 169 13.22 -4.76 3.07
CA HIS A 169 12.57 -5.53 2.03
C HIS A 169 11.62 -6.57 2.62
N ALA A 170 10.49 -6.78 1.95
CA ALA A 170 9.56 -7.84 2.24
C ALA A 170 9.21 -8.61 0.96
N THR A 171 9.15 -9.94 1.03
CA THR A 171 8.71 -10.78 -0.08
C THR A 171 7.34 -11.32 0.24
N GLY A 172 6.39 -11.10 -0.69
CA GLY A 172 5.03 -11.62 -0.61
C GLY A 172 4.96 -13.09 -1.03
N VAL A 173 4.30 -13.91 -0.22
CA VAL A 173 3.88 -15.26 -0.60
C VAL A 173 2.46 -15.17 -1.14
N PRO A 174 2.26 -15.40 -2.46
CA PRO A 174 0.97 -15.17 -3.09
C PRO A 174 -0.11 -16.09 -2.56
N GLY A 175 -1.31 -15.55 -2.43
CA GLY A 175 -2.55 -16.24 -2.19
C GLY A 175 -3.50 -16.13 -3.39
N PRO A 176 -4.72 -16.67 -3.30
CA PRO A 176 -5.69 -16.64 -4.38
C PRO A 176 -6.17 -15.20 -4.66
N GLY A 177 -6.45 -14.90 -5.95
CA GLY A 177 -7.12 -13.66 -6.37
C GLY A 177 -6.38 -12.36 -6.01
N GLY A 178 -5.05 -12.37 -6.04
CA GLY A 178 -4.23 -11.19 -5.76
C GLY A 178 -4.07 -10.89 -4.27
N THR A 179 -4.39 -11.86 -3.38
CA THR A 179 -4.07 -11.78 -1.96
C THR A 179 -2.67 -12.32 -1.69
N PHE A 180 -2.19 -12.14 -0.46
CA PHE A 180 -0.96 -12.75 0.03
C PHE A 180 -1.31 -13.60 1.27
N ASP A 181 -0.72 -14.81 1.35
CA ASP A 181 -0.80 -15.63 2.55
C ASP A 181 -0.07 -14.94 3.70
N HIS A 182 1.16 -14.50 3.43
CA HIS A 182 1.94 -13.67 4.33
C HIS A 182 3.04 -12.91 3.57
N TRP A 183 3.61 -11.90 4.24
CA TRP A 183 4.84 -11.25 3.84
C TRP A 183 5.96 -11.66 4.77
N ARG A 184 7.14 -11.93 4.19
CA ARG A 184 8.38 -12.18 4.93
C ARG A 184 9.24 -10.93 4.87
N ILE A 185 9.43 -10.27 5.99
CA ILE A 185 10.26 -9.08 6.16
C ILE A 185 11.70 -9.55 6.43
N HIS A 186 12.62 -9.25 5.51
CA HIS A 186 13.96 -9.81 5.54
C HIS A 186 14.87 -9.09 6.54
N ALA A 187 15.66 -9.86 7.32
CA ALA A 187 16.72 -9.31 8.15
C ALA A 187 17.93 -8.85 7.31
N LEU A 188 18.23 -9.56 6.23
CA LEU A 188 19.40 -9.31 5.39
C LEU A 188 19.09 -8.31 4.28
N PRO A 189 20.05 -7.42 3.94
CA PRO A 189 19.94 -6.53 2.79
C PRO A 189 19.85 -7.32 1.48
N ARG A 190 19.44 -6.65 0.41
CA ARG A 190 19.38 -7.18 -0.96
C ARG A 190 20.19 -6.27 -1.90
N PRO A 191 21.54 -6.34 -1.88
CA PRO A 191 22.40 -5.33 -2.49
C PRO A 191 22.09 -5.05 -3.96
N ALA A 192 21.88 -6.09 -4.78
CA ALA A 192 21.56 -5.89 -6.20
C ALA A 192 20.23 -5.17 -6.45
N LEU A 193 19.22 -5.43 -5.59
CA LEU A 193 17.94 -4.73 -5.66
C LEU A 193 18.06 -3.30 -5.15
N GLU A 194 18.79 -3.10 -4.05
CA GLU A 194 19.07 -1.78 -3.48
C GLU A 194 19.85 -0.90 -4.46
N GLU A 195 20.84 -1.44 -5.14
CA GLU A 195 21.61 -0.74 -6.17
C GLU A 195 20.71 -0.31 -7.35
N ALA A 196 19.93 -1.23 -7.91
CA ALA A 196 19.06 -0.95 -9.05
C ALA A 196 17.96 0.06 -8.70
N CYS A 197 17.26 -0.16 -7.58
CA CYS A 197 16.21 0.74 -7.10
C CYS A 197 16.77 2.09 -6.63
N GLY A 198 17.95 2.09 -6.02
CA GLY A 198 18.66 3.30 -5.59
C GLY A 198 19.06 4.18 -6.76
N ALA A 199 19.67 3.60 -7.78
CA ALA A 199 20.04 4.33 -9.01
C ALA A 199 18.80 4.89 -9.73
N TRP A 200 17.68 4.17 -9.71
CA TRP A 200 16.41 4.67 -10.23
C TRP A 200 15.87 5.84 -9.39
N ALA A 201 15.88 5.72 -8.06
CA ALA A 201 15.43 6.79 -7.16
C ALA A 201 16.28 8.05 -7.30
N GLU A 202 17.61 7.95 -7.30
CA GLU A 202 18.53 9.08 -7.48
C GLU A 202 18.30 9.82 -8.79
N ARG A 203 18.01 9.08 -9.89
CA ARG A 203 17.73 9.68 -11.20
C ARG A 203 16.39 10.41 -11.26
N HIS A 204 15.37 9.90 -10.56
CA HIS A 204 13.99 10.35 -10.76
C HIS A 204 13.41 11.15 -9.60
N LEU A 205 14.04 11.12 -8.43
CA LEU A 205 13.55 11.73 -7.19
C LEU A 205 14.54 12.74 -6.57
N ALA A 206 15.45 13.29 -7.37
CA ALA A 206 16.35 14.35 -6.88
C ALA A 206 15.55 15.46 -6.16
N GLY A 207 16.01 15.85 -4.97
CA GLY A 207 15.37 16.84 -4.11
C GLY A 207 14.22 16.30 -3.24
N TYR A 208 13.83 15.03 -3.37
CA TYR A 208 12.81 14.44 -2.50
C TYR A 208 13.43 13.90 -1.20
N THR A 209 12.86 14.29 -0.07
CA THR A 209 13.18 13.73 1.26
C THR A 209 11.91 13.16 1.86
N GLY A 210 11.94 11.88 2.24
CA GLY A 210 10.79 11.15 2.78
C GLY A 210 10.88 9.65 2.52
N MET A 211 9.83 8.93 2.86
CA MET A 211 9.74 7.50 2.59
C MET A 211 9.34 7.22 1.15
N LEU A 212 9.93 6.18 0.59
CA LEU A 212 9.61 5.60 -0.71
C LEU A 212 9.36 4.11 -0.54
N ASN A 213 8.19 3.62 -0.96
CA ASN A 213 7.94 2.20 -1.10
C ASN A 213 7.93 1.84 -2.59
N LEU A 214 8.70 0.83 -2.97
CA LEU A 214 8.77 0.28 -4.32
C LEU A 214 8.28 -1.17 -4.31
N GLU A 215 7.30 -1.49 -5.15
CA GLU A 215 6.95 -2.87 -5.43
C GLU A 215 7.64 -3.32 -6.71
N THR A 216 8.31 -4.48 -6.65
CA THR A 216 9.04 -5.05 -7.79
C THR A 216 8.63 -6.48 -8.06
N ILE A 217 8.68 -6.90 -9.34
CA ILE A 217 8.61 -8.29 -9.75
C ILE A 217 9.88 -8.61 -10.55
N GLY A 218 10.65 -9.60 -10.08
CA GLY A 218 11.92 -9.96 -10.72
C GLY A 218 12.93 -8.80 -10.79
N GLY A 219 12.85 -7.84 -9.86
CA GLY A 219 13.71 -6.65 -9.82
C GLY A 219 13.19 -5.44 -10.61
N SER A 220 12.16 -5.60 -11.45
CA SER A 220 11.54 -4.48 -12.17
C SER A 220 10.48 -3.79 -11.32
N ILE A 221 10.52 -2.46 -11.20
CA ILE A 221 9.55 -1.68 -10.44
C ILE A 221 8.21 -1.69 -11.15
N ILE A 222 7.17 -2.13 -10.46
CA ILE A 222 5.80 -2.21 -10.97
C ILE A 222 4.89 -1.13 -10.38
N GLU A 223 5.24 -0.62 -9.20
CA GLU A 223 4.50 0.40 -8.46
C GLU A 223 5.44 1.16 -7.53
N ALA A 224 5.18 2.45 -7.31
CA ALA A 224 5.95 3.30 -6.43
C ALA A 224 5.00 4.17 -5.58
N HIS A 225 5.32 4.34 -4.31
CA HIS A 225 4.52 5.07 -3.34
C HIS A 225 5.40 5.99 -2.50
N LEU A 226 4.96 7.23 -2.27
CA LEU A 226 5.68 8.18 -1.43
C LEU A 226 5.27 8.05 0.05
N ARG A 227 5.25 6.83 0.51
CA ARG A 227 4.97 6.38 1.87
C ARG A 227 5.72 5.09 2.14
N PHE A 228 5.69 4.61 3.37
CA PHE A 228 6.18 3.29 3.75
C PHE A 228 5.06 2.23 3.68
N ALA A 229 5.43 0.93 3.77
CA ALA A 229 4.48 -0.15 3.95
C ALA A 229 3.92 -0.12 5.37
N ASP A 230 2.68 0.32 5.50
CA ASP A 230 1.98 0.59 6.76
C ASP A 230 1.60 -0.67 7.56
N GLN A 231 1.78 -1.85 6.98
CA GLN A 231 1.32 -3.11 7.56
C GLN A 231 2.23 -3.66 8.67
N TRP A 232 3.55 -3.33 8.66
CA TRP A 232 4.55 -3.93 9.55
C TRP A 232 5.63 -2.99 10.09
N PRO A 233 5.32 -1.75 10.49
CA PRO A 233 6.33 -0.82 11.03
C PRO A 233 7.02 -1.34 12.28
N ASP A 234 6.32 -2.12 13.10
CA ASP A 234 6.83 -2.76 14.32
C ASP A 234 7.91 -3.81 14.06
N LEU A 235 8.00 -4.34 12.82
CA LEU A 235 9.03 -5.30 12.42
C LEU A 235 10.29 -4.63 11.87
N TYR A 236 10.33 -3.31 11.78
CA TYR A 236 11.54 -2.58 11.37
C TYR A 236 12.56 -2.41 12.49
N GLY A 237 12.14 -2.62 13.73
CA GLY A 237 12.98 -2.60 14.91
C GLY A 237 12.89 -1.31 15.72
N PRO A 238 13.49 -1.31 16.91
CA PRO A 238 13.43 -0.17 17.82
C PRO A 238 14.12 1.06 17.24
N GLY A 239 13.55 2.24 17.50
CA GLY A 239 14.05 3.53 17.02
C GLY A 239 13.62 3.90 15.60
N TRP A 240 12.92 3.00 14.89
CA TRP A 240 12.52 3.29 13.51
C TRP A 240 11.49 4.43 13.42
N VAL A 241 10.54 4.51 14.35
CA VAL A 241 9.54 5.59 14.35
C VAL A 241 10.19 6.93 14.64
N GLU A 242 11.16 6.98 15.55
CA GLU A 242 11.94 8.18 15.83
C GLU A 242 12.77 8.63 14.62
N ALA A 243 13.40 7.68 13.91
CA ALA A 243 14.12 7.96 12.67
C ALA A 243 13.17 8.47 11.57
N LEU A 244 11.96 7.89 11.46
CA LEU A 244 10.91 8.35 10.56
C LEU A 244 10.50 9.79 10.88
N VAL A 245 10.27 10.11 12.14
CA VAL A 245 9.94 11.49 12.57
C VAL A 245 11.09 12.44 12.25
N GLY A 246 12.34 12.06 12.52
CA GLY A 246 13.53 12.87 12.17
C GLY A 246 13.65 13.15 10.68
N LEU A 247 13.36 12.13 9.84
CA LEU A 247 13.36 12.29 8.39
C LEU A 247 12.39 13.38 7.91
N TYR A 248 11.17 13.41 8.45
CA TYR A 248 10.15 14.37 8.01
C TYR A 248 10.23 15.72 8.74
N ALA A 249 10.79 15.76 9.95
CA ALA A 249 10.94 16.98 10.74
C ALA A 249 12.20 17.77 10.40
N GLU A 250 13.29 17.06 10.12
CA GLU A 250 14.65 17.64 10.04
C GLU A 250 15.37 17.29 8.73
N GLY A 251 14.80 16.39 7.92
CA GLY A 251 15.44 15.91 6.70
C GLY A 251 16.62 14.97 6.97
N VAL A 252 16.70 14.37 8.16
CA VAL A 252 17.80 13.51 8.59
C VAL A 252 17.28 12.13 8.96
N TRP A 253 17.96 11.09 8.46
CA TRP A 253 17.73 9.73 8.87
C TRP A 253 18.78 9.30 9.89
N HIS A 254 18.35 9.04 11.11
CA HIS A 254 19.22 8.54 12.16
C HIS A 254 18.56 7.33 12.83
N LEU A 255 18.98 6.14 12.46
CA LEU A 255 18.57 4.90 13.10
C LEU A 255 19.76 4.35 13.88
N PRO A 256 19.76 4.39 15.24
CA PRO A 256 20.83 3.84 16.04
C PRO A 256 20.93 2.33 15.80
N ALA A 257 22.12 1.79 15.90
CA ALA A 257 22.52 0.39 15.70
C ALA A 257 21.36 -0.55 15.33
N GLU A 258 21.10 -0.69 14.03
CA GLU A 258 19.93 -1.39 13.50
C GLU A 258 19.94 -2.87 13.90
N GLN A 259 19.00 -3.25 14.75
CA GLN A 259 18.74 -4.65 15.08
C GLN A 259 17.76 -5.21 14.05
N ARG A 260 18.29 -5.77 12.96
CA ARG A 260 17.46 -6.41 11.93
C ARG A 260 17.11 -7.82 12.35
N ALA A 261 15.86 -8.05 12.69
CA ALA A 261 15.31 -9.38 12.83
C ALA A 261 14.42 -9.73 11.63
N GLU A 262 14.35 -11.00 11.29
CA GLU A 262 13.35 -11.48 10.35
C GLU A 262 11.97 -11.39 10.99
N GLY A 263 10.96 -11.05 10.17
CA GLY A 263 9.58 -10.96 10.63
C GLY A 263 8.60 -11.42 9.55
N TYR A 264 7.37 -11.60 9.95
CA TYR A 264 6.29 -12.04 9.07
C TYR A 264 5.03 -11.23 9.36
N SER A 265 4.33 -10.82 8.31
CA SER A 265 2.98 -10.23 8.41
C SER A 265 1.98 -11.19 7.79
N VAL A 266 1.24 -11.89 8.64
CA VAL A 266 0.33 -12.97 8.25
C VAL A 266 -1.08 -12.42 8.09
N ALA A 267 -1.64 -12.53 6.89
CA ALA A 267 -2.94 -11.97 6.57
C ALA A 267 -4.08 -12.98 6.77
N LEU A 268 -5.23 -12.48 7.24
CA LEU A 268 -6.49 -13.21 7.29
C LEU A 268 -7.49 -12.54 6.37
N PHE A 269 -8.04 -13.31 5.42
CA PHE A 269 -9.10 -12.87 4.52
C PHE A 269 -10.38 -13.66 4.77
N GLY A 270 -11.50 -12.99 4.55
CA GLY A 270 -12.83 -13.59 4.53
C GLY A 270 -13.57 -13.29 3.23
N PRO A 271 -14.75 -13.88 2.98
CA PRO A 271 -15.60 -13.61 1.82
C PRO A 271 -15.99 -12.13 1.70
N HIS A 272 -16.05 -11.62 0.46
CA HIS A 272 -16.64 -10.31 0.19
C HIS A 272 -18.15 -10.27 0.48
N GLY A 273 -18.69 -9.05 0.62
CA GLY A 273 -20.14 -8.83 0.78
C GLY A 273 -20.71 -9.16 2.16
N ARG A 274 -19.91 -9.77 3.03
CA ARG A 274 -20.29 -10.11 4.39
C ARG A 274 -19.94 -8.97 5.34
N ARG A 275 -20.81 -8.67 6.32
CA ARG A 275 -20.48 -7.82 7.47
C ARG A 275 -19.76 -8.65 8.54
N TYR A 276 -18.67 -8.11 9.04
CA TYR A 276 -17.87 -8.71 10.10
C TYR A 276 -17.97 -7.86 11.36
N ARG A 277 -17.80 -8.51 12.51
CA ARG A 277 -17.64 -7.88 13.82
C ARG A 277 -16.21 -8.07 14.31
N HIS A 278 -15.71 -7.11 15.07
CA HIS A 278 -14.40 -7.26 15.72
C HIS A 278 -14.40 -8.48 16.65
N PRO A 279 -13.27 -9.18 16.81
CA PRO A 279 -13.17 -10.25 17.74
C PRO A 279 -13.30 -9.70 19.19
N PRO A 280 -13.73 -10.49 20.15
CA PRO A 280 -13.71 -10.08 21.55
C PRO A 280 -12.30 -9.61 21.95
N PRO A 281 -12.15 -8.53 22.76
CA PRO A 281 -10.85 -8.02 23.18
C PRO A 281 -9.93 -9.07 23.83
N GLY A 282 -10.50 -10.04 24.54
CA GLY A 282 -9.76 -11.14 25.15
C GLY A 282 -9.04 -12.03 24.11
N VAL A 283 -9.60 -12.21 22.91
CA VAL A 283 -8.97 -13.01 21.83
C VAL A 283 -7.71 -12.30 21.33
N VAL A 284 -7.78 -11.00 21.11
CA VAL A 284 -6.62 -10.20 20.68
C VAL A 284 -5.55 -10.19 21.76
N ALA A 285 -5.94 -10.00 23.03
CA ALA A 285 -5.02 -10.02 24.15
C ALA A 285 -4.32 -11.38 24.33
N GLU A 286 -5.04 -12.49 24.16
CA GLU A 286 -4.48 -13.84 24.17
C GLU A 286 -3.43 -14.03 23.08
N ILE A 287 -3.72 -13.55 21.86
CA ILE A 287 -2.79 -13.65 20.74
C ILE A 287 -1.54 -12.81 20.98
N LEU A 288 -1.69 -11.58 21.45
CA LEU A 288 -0.57 -10.70 21.78
C LEU A 288 0.33 -11.23 22.91
N ALA A 289 -0.21 -12.07 23.79
CA ALA A 289 0.57 -12.74 24.85
C ALA A 289 1.40 -13.93 24.34
N ARG A 290 1.23 -14.36 23.08
CA ARG A 290 1.98 -15.49 22.51
C ARG A 290 3.42 -15.07 22.20
N PRO A 291 4.43 -15.87 22.57
CA PRO A 291 5.81 -15.62 22.17
C PRO A 291 5.93 -15.52 20.66
N GLY A 292 6.71 -14.54 20.21
CA GLY A 292 6.97 -14.32 18.78
C GLY A 292 5.90 -13.50 18.03
N VAL A 293 4.75 -13.18 18.63
CA VAL A 293 3.78 -12.23 18.07
C VAL A 293 4.17 -10.81 18.47
N SER A 294 4.22 -9.89 17.51
CA SER A 294 4.56 -8.48 17.72
C SER A 294 3.31 -7.60 17.80
N SER A 295 2.39 -7.75 16.84
CA SER A 295 1.15 -6.97 16.84
C SER A 295 0.01 -7.69 16.14
N VAL A 296 -1.21 -7.20 16.38
CA VAL A 296 -2.44 -7.63 15.70
C VAL A 296 -3.17 -6.41 15.19
N GLN A 297 -3.54 -6.42 13.93
CA GLN A 297 -4.35 -5.40 13.29
C GLN A 297 -5.70 -6.00 12.89
N ILE A 298 -6.80 -5.37 13.29
CA ILE A 298 -8.14 -5.67 12.76
C ILE A 298 -8.44 -4.57 11.72
N THR A 299 -8.40 -4.94 10.42
CA THR A 299 -8.26 -4.00 9.31
C THR A 299 -9.57 -3.57 8.67
N PHE A 300 -10.63 -3.46 9.46
CA PHE A 300 -11.94 -2.99 9.00
C PHE A 300 -12.69 -2.22 10.09
N HIS A 301 -13.65 -1.41 9.67
CA HIS A 301 -14.58 -0.70 10.55
C HIS A 301 -15.95 -1.40 10.55
N GLU A 302 -16.48 -1.72 11.72
CA GLU A 302 -17.78 -2.40 11.85
C GLU A 302 -18.96 -1.55 11.37
N ASP A 303 -18.87 -0.24 11.54
CA ASP A 303 -19.90 0.75 11.16
C ASP A 303 -19.94 1.06 9.67
N ARG A 304 -18.87 0.68 8.92
CA ARG A 304 -18.82 0.89 7.48
C ARG A 304 -19.37 -0.29 6.69
N ALA A 305 -20.09 -0.01 5.63
CA ALA A 305 -20.53 -1.05 4.70
C ALA A 305 -19.31 -1.74 4.04
N PRO A 306 -19.33 -3.08 3.83
CA PRO A 306 -18.22 -3.82 3.23
C PRO A 306 -17.69 -3.20 1.93
N ALA A 307 -18.58 -2.73 1.06
CA ALA A 307 -18.22 -2.10 -0.22
C ALA A 307 -17.48 -0.75 -0.09
N ARG A 308 -17.42 -0.17 1.12
CA ARG A 308 -16.66 1.07 1.37
C ARG A 308 -15.22 0.84 1.81
N HIS A 309 -14.83 -0.41 2.00
CA HIS A 309 -13.44 -0.79 2.28
C HIS A 309 -12.72 -1.09 0.96
N ALA A 310 -11.49 -0.58 0.81
CA ALA A 310 -10.62 -0.98 -0.29
C ALA A 310 -10.04 -2.37 0.01
N MET A 311 -10.40 -3.36 -0.79
CA MET A 311 -10.04 -4.76 -0.56
C MET A 311 -9.60 -5.41 -1.87
N PRO A 312 -8.62 -6.35 -1.84
CA PRO A 312 -8.19 -7.09 -3.03
C PRO A 312 -9.33 -7.99 -3.54
N PRO A 313 -9.35 -8.30 -4.85
CA PRO A 313 -10.40 -9.15 -5.43
C PRO A 313 -10.55 -10.52 -4.77
N GLY A 314 -9.45 -11.09 -4.27
CA GLY A 314 -9.42 -12.45 -3.68
C GLY A 314 -10.01 -12.57 -2.28
N GLY A 315 -10.36 -11.47 -1.59
CA GLY A 315 -10.96 -11.54 -0.27
C GLY A 315 -11.02 -10.21 0.48
N PHE A 316 -11.89 -10.17 1.48
CA PHE A 316 -12.00 -9.07 2.42
C PHE A 316 -10.96 -9.26 3.53
N ARG A 317 -9.95 -8.36 3.61
CA ARG A 317 -8.90 -8.45 4.63
C ARG A 317 -9.48 -8.14 6.01
N LEU A 318 -9.44 -9.12 6.90
CA LEU A 318 -10.01 -9.04 8.25
C LEU A 318 -8.96 -8.63 9.27
N ALA A 319 -7.76 -9.22 9.15
CA ALA A 319 -6.70 -8.98 10.11
C ALA A 319 -5.32 -9.18 9.51
N LEU A 320 -4.32 -8.61 10.18
CA LEU A 320 -2.91 -8.91 9.99
C LEU A 320 -2.32 -9.27 11.36
N VAL A 321 -1.46 -10.28 11.40
CA VAL A 321 -0.66 -10.64 12.56
C VAL A 321 0.81 -10.46 12.22
N ASN A 322 1.47 -9.53 12.87
CA ASN A 322 2.91 -9.35 12.74
C ASN A 322 3.64 -10.20 13.80
N CYS A 323 4.67 -10.90 13.38
CA CYS A 323 5.38 -11.84 14.25
C CYS A 323 6.82 -12.04 13.80
N HIS A 324 7.67 -12.52 14.71
CA HIS A 324 9.04 -12.97 14.43
C HIS A 324 9.14 -14.49 14.27
N ASP A 325 8.05 -15.22 14.53
CA ASP A 325 7.93 -16.66 14.29
C ASP A 325 6.70 -16.91 13.42
N LEU A 326 6.93 -17.42 12.20
CA LEU A 326 5.85 -17.70 11.26
C LEU A 326 4.82 -18.71 11.81
N ALA A 327 5.28 -19.74 12.53
CA ALA A 327 4.36 -20.74 13.10
C ALA A 327 3.43 -20.11 14.16
N ALA A 328 3.96 -19.21 14.99
CA ALA A 328 3.16 -18.44 15.95
C ALA A 328 2.16 -17.52 15.25
N GLY A 329 2.58 -16.85 14.15
CA GLY A 329 1.70 -16.01 13.33
C GLY A 329 0.57 -16.79 12.66
N LEU A 330 0.86 -17.95 12.09
CA LEU A 330 -0.13 -18.83 11.49
C LEU A 330 -1.13 -19.36 12.54
N ALA A 331 -0.66 -19.79 13.71
CA ALA A 331 -1.51 -20.22 14.81
C ALA A 331 -2.40 -19.08 15.35
N ALA A 332 -1.88 -17.84 15.37
CA ALA A 332 -2.66 -16.66 15.70
C ALA A 332 -3.75 -16.37 14.68
N ARG A 333 -3.44 -16.49 13.37
CA ARG A 333 -4.41 -16.37 12.29
C ARG A 333 -5.56 -17.37 12.43
N GLU A 334 -5.29 -18.63 12.79
CA GLU A 334 -6.33 -19.64 13.01
C GLU A 334 -7.26 -19.25 14.17
N THR A 335 -6.72 -18.72 15.27
CA THR A 335 -7.51 -18.23 16.40
C THR A 335 -8.41 -17.05 15.97
N LEU A 336 -7.89 -16.10 15.20
CA LEU A 336 -8.68 -15.00 14.64
C LEU A 336 -9.74 -15.50 13.66
N ALA A 337 -9.40 -16.49 12.82
CA ALA A 337 -10.34 -17.08 11.87
C ALA A 337 -11.53 -17.74 12.59
N ALA A 338 -11.28 -18.47 13.65
CA ALA A 338 -12.34 -19.06 14.48
C ALA A 338 -13.26 -17.99 15.08
N ALA A 339 -12.69 -16.87 15.57
CA ALA A 339 -13.45 -15.78 16.15
C ALA A 339 -14.22 -14.95 15.12
N LEU A 340 -13.64 -14.69 13.94
CA LEU A 340 -14.21 -13.79 12.92
C LEU A 340 -15.09 -14.52 11.88
N LEU A 341 -14.76 -15.78 11.57
CA LEU A 341 -15.44 -16.57 10.53
C LEU A 341 -16.35 -17.66 11.13
N GLY A 342 -16.18 -18.00 12.40
CA GLY A 342 -16.90 -19.06 13.08
C GLY A 342 -16.48 -20.48 12.65
N ARG A 343 -15.32 -20.64 11.99
CA ARG A 343 -14.73 -21.92 11.60
C ARG A 343 -13.22 -21.77 11.42
N PRO A 344 -12.43 -22.86 11.59
CA PRO A 344 -11.02 -22.88 11.19
C PRO A 344 -10.87 -22.64 9.69
N LEU A 345 -9.76 -22.04 9.26
CA LEU A 345 -9.40 -21.96 7.85
C LEU A 345 -9.04 -23.35 7.33
N GLU A 346 -9.54 -23.71 6.14
CA GLU A 346 -8.98 -24.83 5.40
C GLU A 346 -7.58 -24.43 4.93
N VAL A 347 -6.56 -25.11 5.42
CA VAL A 347 -5.18 -24.92 4.98
C VAL A 347 -5.08 -25.47 3.55
N ALA A 348 -4.95 -24.60 2.56
CA ALA A 348 -4.62 -25.06 1.22
C ALA A 348 -3.26 -25.78 1.28
N PRO A 349 -3.13 -26.96 0.64
CA PRO A 349 -1.85 -27.67 0.60
C PRO A 349 -0.80 -26.76 -0.01
N ALA A 350 0.38 -26.70 0.63
CA ALA A 350 1.50 -25.93 0.13
C ALA A 350 1.75 -26.25 -1.35
N PRO A 351 1.99 -25.26 -2.22
CA PRO A 351 2.32 -25.53 -3.61
C PRO A 351 3.54 -26.46 -3.64
N ARG A 352 3.37 -27.62 -4.28
CA ARG A 352 4.50 -28.53 -4.51
C ARG A 352 5.59 -27.72 -5.21
N ALA A 353 6.79 -27.72 -4.64
CA ALA A 353 7.96 -27.21 -5.31
C ALA A 353 8.00 -27.84 -6.70
N ALA A 354 8.01 -27.01 -7.74
CA ALA A 354 8.23 -27.49 -9.09
C ALA A 354 9.67 -28.06 -9.11
N GLU A 355 9.77 -29.35 -9.09
CA GLU A 355 10.98 -30.09 -9.46
C GLU A 355 11.18 -29.85 -10.96
N GLY A 356 12.32 -29.20 -11.32
CA GLY A 356 12.73 -28.98 -12.70
C GLY A 356 13.55 -27.70 -12.82
#